data_3b273db832dcc28d9a9d2f984ff1167a
#
_entry.id   3b273db832dcc28d9a9d2f984ff1167a
#
_cell.length_a   1.000
_cell.length_b   1.000
_cell.length_c   1.000
_cell.angle_alpha   90.00
_cell.angle_beta   90.00
_cell.angle_gamma   90.00
#
_symmetry.space_group_name_H-M   'P 1'
#
loop_
_entity.id
_entity.type
_entity.pdbx_description
1 polymer ?
#
loop_
_entity_poly.entity_id
_entity_poly.type
_entity_poly.pdbx_seq_one_letter_code
_entity_poly.pdbx_strand_id
1 'polypeptide(L)'
;MPTSATSDHQRFIYPTAPTALDDDDRSSVLTSDDEGDESSGISDPALRRRQIRSKQIVRFISLIAATIAALCAGSIVVFSLYAPKFLSRLHYTQFQVNGVAIGSSLALYLPISVMGYVCDRVGVAPLALLSAFLFGGGYGLAAGIYKKLDYEYNTLGKSHGAENGWSYPLMVLAFIMIGAGTCAMYISSVSTCAKNFGKGKYRGLALAMPITGFGLSGMWLSQFGSRFLYEKNPDGSKGDVDVFRFFVFLAVLLFVVGILSVFTLKVVDEQDLIEEAIEELEQSGLLDGSSLLARSESRRSNAGYGAIPATAADDDAEGDDDDDAKWKKNWVLNAETRRFLTDHTMWPFALAFLLMIGPGEAFINNLGTVIGTLTPPITEDLNNKTSAATHVSVFGVTSTIARLMIGTLTDILAPAPETQHIQVAPSRPSSPLKRFAISRVVFMLIFAILLAIGLLFLASGAAQNHADRFWIVSGLVGAGYGAIFSLTPLIVTIIWGVENFATNFGIIAMLPAFGSTFWGLVYSAVYEAGARRTTTPSLFGDNNGDGENDGSDDSVCYGKHCYAATFWAEGLCVIAACFMLLWAWKGKGGWSQRGIVI
;
A
#
# COMPACT_ATOMS: atom_id res chain seq x y z
N MET A 1 46.26 62.01 -16.17
CA MET A 1 45.89 63.22 -15.39
C MET A 1 44.48 63.11 -14.97
N PRO A 2 44.15 63.60 -13.83
CA PRO A 2 44.03 62.97 -12.52
C PRO A 2 42.56 63.01 -12.11
N THR A 3 42.10 62.40 -11.04
CA THR A 3 42.15 62.71 -9.60
C THR A 3 41.37 61.63 -8.90
N SER A 4 41.90 60.95 -8.01
CA SER A 4 42.08 61.11 -6.56
C SER A 4 40.80 61.04 -5.73
N ALA A 5 40.93 60.18 -4.73
CA ALA A 5 40.52 60.23 -3.34
C ALA A 5 39.09 59.72 -3.05
N THR A 6 38.81 59.03 -1.99
CA THR A 6 39.43 58.85 -0.67
C THR A 6 38.78 57.64 0.02
N SER A 7 39.57 56.98 0.81
CA SER A 7 39.24 55.96 1.78
C SER A 7 38.30 56.46 2.88
N ASP A 8 37.42 55.61 3.35
CA ASP A 8 36.97 55.67 4.74
C ASP A 8 36.84 54.25 5.33
N HIS A 9 37.76 54.04 6.27
CA HIS A 9 37.75 52.92 7.18
C HIS A 9 36.71 53.14 8.27
N GLN A 10 35.73 52.25 8.38
CA GLN A 10 34.97 52.12 9.62
C GLN A 10 35.29 50.78 10.29
N ARG A 11 35.94 50.89 11.45
CA ARG A 11 36.26 49.83 12.41
C ARG A 11 34.99 49.26 13.03
N PHE A 12 34.86 47.96 13.02
CA PHE A 12 33.93 47.24 13.87
C PHE A 12 34.50 47.11 15.27
N ILE A 13 33.79 47.65 16.25
CA ILE A 13 34.06 47.53 17.68
C ILE A 13 33.22 46.37 18.19
N TYR A 14 33.85 45.36 18.77
CA TYR A 14 33.22 44.32 19.57
C TYR A 14 33.00 44.82 20.99
N PRO A 15 31.82 44.60 21.61
CA PRO A 15 31.70 44.73 23.07
C PRO A 15 31.92 43.39 23.73
N THR A 16 32.85 43.40 24.68
CA THR A 16 33.19 42.40 25.68
C THR A 16 32.03 42.13 26.64
N ALA A 17 31.96 40.87 27.10
CA ALA A 17 31.09 40.41 28.17
C ALA A 17 31.40 41.05 29.53
N PRO A 18 30.45 41.18 30.42
CA PRO A 18 30.72 41.24 31.85
C PRO A 18 30.31 39.97 32.58
N THR A 19 31.18 39.62 33.49
CA THR A 19 31.18 38.63 34.54
C THR A 19 30.06 38.77 35.55
N ALA A 20 29.81 37.63 36.21
CA ALA A 20 28.92 37.38 37.31
C ALA A 20 29.06 38.29 38.52
N LEU A 21 28.03 38.42 39.30
CA LEU A 21 27.95 38.22 40.75
C LEU A 21 26.59 38.67 41.31
N ASP A 22 26.04 37.77 42.04
CA ASP A 22 25.45 37.74 43.38
C ASP A 22 24.01 38.26 43.62
N ASP A 23 23.30 37.34 44.08
CA ASP A 23 22.51 37.12 45.33
C ASP A 23 21.38 38.09 45.76
N ASP A 24 20.37 37.36 46.22
CA ASP A 24 19.41 37.64 47.30
C ASP A 24 18.31 38.70 47.09
N ASP A 25 17.12 38.30 47.20
CA ASP A 25 16.14 38.37 48.25
C ASP A 25 14.65 38.39 47.80
N ARG A 26 13.95 37.39 48.28
CA ARG A 26 12.66 37.37 48.97
C ARG A 26 11.52 38.31 48.58
N SER A 27 10.47 37.57 48.36
CA SER A 27 9.12 37.67 48.98
C SER A 27 8.11 38.66 48.44
N SER A 28 7.06 38.03 48.07
CA SER A 28 5.67 38.26 48.47
C SER A 28 4.82 39.34 47.79
N VAL A 29 3.66 38.86 47.48
CA VAL A 29 2.33 39.43 47.68
C VAL A 29 1.62 40.05 46.49
N LEU A 30 0.63 39.24 46.04
CA LEU A 30 -0.77 39.53 45.77
C LEU A 30 -1.20 40.71 44.88
N THR A 31 -2.02 40.26 43.92
CA THR A 31 -3.25 40.90 43.41
C THR A 31 -3.13 42.19 42.61
N SER A 32 -3.52 42.07 41.37
CA SER A 32 -4.80 42.65 40.92
C SER A 32 -4.96 42.46 39.41
N ASP A 33 -6.16 42.21 39.07
CA ASP A 33 -6.77 42.13 37.74
C ASP A 33 -6.33 43.28 36.86
N ASP A 34 -5.96 42.95 35.63
CA ASP A 34 -6.22 43.83 34.48
C ASP A 34 -6.45 42.99 33.23
N GLU A 35 -7.68 43.07 32.76
CA GLU A 35 -8.12 42.61 31.44
C GLU A 35 -7.51 43.48 30.36
N GLY A 36 -7.13 42.82 29.26
CA GLY A 36 -7.05 43.50 27.96
C GLY A 36 -5.66 43.52 27.34
N ASP A 37 -5.48 42.68 26.41
CA ASP A 37 -4.96 42.87 25.07
C ASP A 37 -4.27 41.59 24.54
N GLU A 38 -5.04 40.78 23.85
CA GLU A 38 -4.47 39.78 22.95
C GLU A 38 -3.89 40.49 21.73
N SER A 39 -2.63 40.85 21.79
CA SER A 39 -1.86 41.20 20.60
C SER A 39 -0.48 40.55 20.64
N SER A 40 -0.26 39.65 19.64
CA SER A 40 1.04 39.17 19.19
C SER A 40 1.98 38.63 20.27
N GLY A 41 1.66 37.43 20.77
CA GLY A 41 2.59 36.66 21.59
C GLY A 41 3.84 36.28 20.78
N ILE A 42 4.95 36.94 21.07
CA ILE A 42 6.31 36.45 20.76
C ILE A 42 6.41 35.10 21.51
N SER A 43 6.03 34.02 20.87
CA SER A 43 6.11 32.68 21.44
C SER A 43 7.58 32.39 21.78
N ASP A 44 7.84 32.14 23.06
CA ASP A 44 9.13 31.78 23.61
C ASP A 44 9.83 30.75 22.70
N PRO A 45 11.05 31.04 22.19
CA PRO A 45 11.77 30.13 21.28
C PRO A 45 11.95 28.72 21.88
N ALA A 46 11.98 28.61 23.21
CA ALA A 46 12.04 27.32 23.91
C ALA A 46 10.73 26.52 23.81
N LEU A 47 9.59 27.18 23.94
CA LEU A 47 8.27 26.55 23.76
C LEU A 47 8.06 26.09 22.33
N ARG A 48 8.42 26.91 21.34
CA ARG A 48 8.35 26.55 19.91
C ARG A 48 9.23 25.34 19.59
N ARG A 49 10.47 25.30 20.10
CA ARG A 49 11.36 24.12 19.93
C ARG A 49 10.78 22.86 20.58
N ARG A 50 10.14 22.99 21.73
CA ARG A 50 9.49 21.86 22.42
C ARG A 50 8.29 21.32 21.63
N GLN A 51 7.48 22.21 21.06
CA GLN A 51 6.34 21.83 20.19
C GLN A 51 6.82 21.11 18.91
N ILE A 52 7.83 21.66 18.21
CA ILE A 52 8.41 21.03 17.02
C ILE A 52 8.95 19.63 17.34
N ARG A 53 9.66 19.48 18.47
CA ARG A 53 10.18 18.19 18.91
C ARG A 53 9.07 17.19 19.24
N SER A 54 8.01 17.64 19.89
CA SER A 54 6.83 16.80 20.18
C SER A 54 6.16 16.33 18.88
N LYS A 55 5.92 17.23 17.91
CA LYS A 55 5.36 16.89 16.60
C LYS A 55 6.23 15.85 15.87
N GLN A 56 7.57 15.99 15.89
CA GLN A 56 8.49 15.02 15.27
C GLN A 56 8.43 13.64 15.95
N ILE A 57 8.34 13.59 17.28
CA ILE A 57 8.19 12.32 18.02
C ILE A 57 6.89 11.62 17.64
N VAL A 58 5.78 12.35 17.57
CA VAL A 58 4.48 11.79 17.16
C VAL A 58 4.54 11.24 15.73
N ARG A 59 5.15 11.97 14.78
CA ARG A 59 5.35 11.48 13.41
C ARG A 59 6.15 10.17 13.38
N PHE A 60 7.23 10.08 14.17
CA PHE A 60 8.06 8.88 14.22
C PHE A 60 7.34 7.68 14.85
N ILE A 61 6.59 7.91 15.94
CA ILE A 61 5.74 6.87 16.57
C ILE A 61 4.68 6.39 15.57
N SER A 62 4.04 7.31 14.84
CA SER A 62 3.05 6.96 13.82
C SER A 62 3.66 6.14 12.67
N LEU A 63 4.91 6.41 12.27
CA LEU A 63 5.62 5.62 11.25
C LEU A 63 5.86 4.18 11.72
N ILE A 64 6.35 4.00 12.95
CA ILE A 64 6.57 2.67 13.53
C ILE A 64 5.23 1.92 13.67
N ALA A 65 4.22 2.58 14.21
CA ALA A 65 2.89 2.00 14.36
C ALA A 65 2.27 1.61 13.02
N ALA A 66 2.37 2.44 11.98
CA ALA A 66 1.90 2.15 10.64
C ALA A 66 2.62 0.95 10.02
N THR A 67 3.94 0.83 10.25
CA THR A 67 4.72 -0.30 9.77
C THR A 67 4.31 -1.61 10.47
N ILE A 68 4.10 -1.58 11.79
CA ILE A 68 3.64 -2.74 12.57
C ILE A 68 2.21 -3.12 12.17
N ALA A 69 1.33 -2.14 12.02
CA ALA A 69 -0.05 -2.37 11.59
C ALA A 69 -0.09 -3.03 10.20
N ALA A 70 0.69 -2.53 9.24
CA ALA A 70 0.81 -3.11 7.92
C ALA A 70 1.46 -4.51 7.93
N LEU A 71 2.47 -4.74 8.79
CA LEU A 71 3.11 -6.05 9.01
C LEU A 71 2.11 -7.11 9.52
N CYS A 72 1.13 -6.71 10.31
CA CYS A 72 0.08 -7.61 10.80
C CYS A 72 -1.06 -7.75 9.78
N ALA A 73 -1.42 -6.68 9.06
CA ALA A 73 -2.56 -6.64 8.15
C ALA A 73 -2.44 -7.61 6.95
N GLY A 74 -1.23 -7.98 6.53
CA GLY A 74 -1.01 -8.91 5.42
C GLY A 74 -1.32 -10.38 5.74
N SER A 75 -2.11 -10.65 6.77
CA SER A 75 -2.52 -12.01 7.18
C SER A 75 -3.24 -12.81 6.08
N ILE A 76 -3.80 -12.14 5.08
CA ILE A 76 -4.41 -12.78 3.91
C ILE A 76 -3.40 -13.60 3.09
N VAL A 77 -2.12 -13.21 3.09
CA VAL A 77 -1.06 -13.88 2.32
C VAL A 77 -0.74 -15.29 2.85
N VAL A 78 -1.08 -15.58 4.11
CA VAL A 78 -0.88 -16.92 4.69
C VAL A 78 -2.01 -17.90 4.39
N PHE A 79 -2.93 -17.56 3.47
CA PHE A 79 -4.02 -18.46 3.06
C PHE A 79 -3.52 -19.85 2.64
N SER A 80 -2.40 -19.91 1.91
CA SER A 80 -1.76 -21.17 1.48
C SER A 80 -1.36 -22.09 2.63
N LEU A 81 -1.23 -21.58 3.87
CA LEU A 81 -0.85 -22.37 5.04
C LEU A 81 -1.97 -23.30 5.53
N TYR A 82 -3.24 -22.86 5.37
CA TYR A 82 -4.41 -23.58 5.86
C TYR A 82 -5.40 -24.01 4.75
N ALA A 83 -5.23 -23.55 3.54
CA ALA A 83 -6.06 -23.95 2.41
C ALA A 83 -6.13 -25.48 2.20
N PRO A 84 -5.02 -26.27 2.33
CA PRO A 84 -5.07 -27.72 2.25
C PRO A 84 -5.95 -28.36 3.32
N LYS A 85 -6.07 -27.74 4.51
CA LYS A 85 -6.95 -28.25 5.59
C LYS A 85 -8.43 -28.03 5.28
N PHE A 86 -8.79 -27.03 4.46
CA PHE A 86 -10.15 -26.86 4.00
C PHE A 86 -10.57 -28.00 3.05
N LEU A 87 -9.65 -28.49 2.22
CA LEU A 87 -9.88 -29.68 1.39
C LEU A 87 -10.02 -30.93 2.24
N SER A 88 -9.04 -31.20 3.12
CA SER A 88 -8.95 -32.47 3.84
C SER A 88 -9.91 -32.58 5.03
N ARG A 89 -10.16 -31.49 5.78
CA ARG A 89 -10.99 -31.52 6.99
C ARG A 89 -12.39 -30.97 6.84
N LEU A 90 -12.57 -29.95 5.98
CA LEU A 90 -13.88 -29.37 5.72
C LEU A 90 -14.55 -30.01 4.50
N HIS A 91 -13.81 -30.83 3.75
CA HIS A 91 -14.25 -31.46 2.50
C HIS A 91 -14.78 -30.44 1.47
N TYR A 92 -14.17 -29.26 1.43
CA TYR A 92 -14.46 -28.28 0.39
C TYR A 92 -13.84 -28.75 -0.93
N THR A 93 -14.56 -28.51 -2.03
CA THR A 93 -13.98 -28.69 -3.36
C THR A 93 -12.90 -27.63 -3.63
N GLN A 94 -11.98 -27.92 -4.54
CA GLN A 94 -10.95 -26.95 -4.95
C GLN A 94 -11.56 -25.64 -5.43
N PHE A 95 -12.69 -25.71 -6.14
CA PHE A 95 -13.43 -24.53 -6.57
C PHE A 95 -13.92 -23.68 -5.40
N GLN A 96 -14.42 -24.33 -4.34
CA GLN A 96 -14.85 -23.63 -3.12
C GLN A 96 -13.68 -22.97 -2.38
N VAL A 97 -12.55 -23.64 -2.26
CA VAL A 97 -11.34 -23.08 -1.65
C VAL A 97 -10.85 -21.86 -2.45
N ASN A 98 -10.79 -21.99 -3.77
CA ASN A 98 -10.43 -20.85 -4.63
C ASN A 98 -11.46 -19.72 -4.55
N GLY A 99 -12.75 -20.01 -4.43
CA GLY A 99 -13.81 -19.02 -4.25
C GLY A 99 -13.63 -18.20 -2.98
N VAL A 100 -13.21 -18.82 -1.86
CA VAL A 100 -12.88 -18.12 -0.61
C VAL A 100 -11.68 -17.18 -0.81
N ALA A 101 -10.62 -17.64 -1.48
CA ALA A 101 -9.44 -16.84 -1.76
C ALA A 101 -9.75 -15.65 -2.69
N ILE A 102 -10.50 -15.88 -3.77
CA ILE A 102 -10.93 -14.82 -4.71
C ILE A 102 -11.80 -13.79 -4.00
N GLY A 103 -12.78 -14.23 -3.20
CA GLY A 103 -13.65 -13.34 -2.43
C GLY A 103 -12.86 -12.41 -1.51
N SER A 104 -11.85 -12.94 -0.83
CA SER A 104 -10.99 -12.13 0.04
C SER A 104 -10.11 -11.15 -0.75
N SER A 105 -9.56 -11.57 -1.90
CA SER A 105 -8.73 -10.71 -2.76
C SER A 105 -9.53 -9.56 -3.38
N LEU A 106 -10.76 -9.84 -3.86
CA LEU A 106 -11.64 -8.79 -4.37
C LEU A 106 -12.02 -7.79 -3.28
N ALA A 107 -12.30 -8.27 -2.06
CA ALA A 107 -12.60 -7.41 -0.92
C ALA A 107 -11.38 -6.61 -0.43
N LEU A 108 -10.16 -7.05 -0.72
CA LEU A 108 -8.94 -6.30 -0.46
C LEU A 108 -8.78 -5.11 -1.43
N TYR A 109 -8.97 -5.34 -2.73
CA TYR A 109 -8.61 -4.35 -3.74
C TYR A 109 -9.76 -3.43 -4.16
N LEU A 110 -11.00 -3.95 -4.34
CA LEU A 110 -12.09 -3.14 -4.88
C LEU A 110 -12.51 -1.97 -3.97
N PRO A 111 -12.65 -2.11 -2.64
CA PRO A 111 -13.10 -1.02 -1.80
C PRO A 111 -12.01 0.02 -1.48
N ILE A 112 -10.75 -0.18 -1.92
CA ILE A 112 -9.62 0.65 -1.51
C ILE A 112 -9.79 2.13 -1.89
N SER A 113 -10.42 2.44 -3.03
CA SER A 113 -10.71 3.82 -3.45
C SER A 113 -11.76 4.48 -2.57
N VAL A 114 -12.81 3.74 -2.20
CA VAL A 114 -13.86 4.24 -1.30
C VAL A 114 -13.29 4.42 0.12
N MET A 115 -12.52 3.45 0.61
CA MET A 115 -11.86 3.57 1.91
C MET A 115 -10.83 4.69 1.93
N GLY A 116 -10.10 4.90 0.81
CA GLY A 116 -9.21 6.04 0.64
C GLY A 116 -9.95 7.38 0.72
N TYR A 117 -11.08 7.48 0.04
CA TYR A 117 -11.95 8.67 0.11
C TYR A 117 -12.42 8.95 1.54
N VAL A 118 -12.86 7.92 2.27
CA VAL A 118 -13.24 8.06 3.69
C VAL A 118 -12.04 8.47 4.54
N CYS A 119 -10.85 7.90 4.28
CA CYS A 119 -9.61 8.21 4.98
C CYS A 119 -9.20 9.69 4.84
N ASP A 120 -9.35 10.27 3.65
CA ASP A 120 -9.00 11.67 3.42
C ASP A 120 -10.01 12.65 4.04
N ARG A 121 -11.29 12.26 4.08
CA ARG A 121 -12.36 13.13 4.57
C ARG A 121 -12.58 13.08 6.08
N VAL A 122 -12.62 11.86 6.61
CA VAL A 122 -12.97 11.60 8.01
C VAL A 122 -11.72 11.35 8.86
N GLY A 123 -10.63 10.96 8.19
CA GLY A 123 -9.36 10.66 8.84
C GLY A 123 -9.08 9.16 8.93
N VAL A 124 -7.93 8.82 9.52
CA VAL A 124 -7.38 7.46 9.58
C VAL A 124 -8.04 6.61 10.67
N ALA A 125 -8.41 7.23 11.80
CA ALA A 125 -8.90 6.52 12.98
C ALA A 125 -10.17 5.69 12.75
N PRO A 126 -11.22 6.16 12.02
CA PRO A 126 -12.41 5.36 11.75
C PRO A 126 -12.12 4.11 10.93
N LEU A 127 -11.19 4.18 9.96
CA LEU A 127 -10.79 3.03 9.17
C LEU A 127 -9.97 2.02 9.98
N ALA A 128 -9.09 2.49 10.87
CA ALA A 128 -8.38 1.61 11.79
C ALA A 128 -9.34 0.87 12.72
N LEU A 129 -10.37 1.57 13.23
CA LEU A 129 -11.42 0.96 14.04
C LEU A 129 -12.24 -0.06 13.23
N LEU A 130 -12.66 0.30 12.03
CA LEU A 130 -13.36 -0.60 11.11
C LEU A 130 -12.56 -1.86 10.85
N SER A 131 -11.24 -1.73 10.60
CA SER A 131 -10.36 -2.88 10.36
C SER A 131 -10.30 -3.82 11.57
N ALA A 132 -10.27 -3.29 12.81
CA ALA A 132 -10.28 -4.10 14.03
C ALA A 132 -11.51 -5.01 14.09
N PHE A 133 -12.71 -4.44 13.87
CA PHE A 133 -13.95 -5.22 13.88
C PHE A 133 -14.04 -6.21 12.72
N LEU A 134 -13.60 -5.82 11.53
CA LEU A 134 -13.61 -6.70 10.37
C LEU A 134 -12.67 -7.90 10.54
N PHE A 135 -11.47 -7.68 11.06
CA PHE A 135 -10.53 -8.77 11.35
C PHE A 135 -11.02 -9.66 12.50
N GLY A 136 -11.40 -9.05 13.63
CA GLY A 136 -11.90 -9.79 14.78
C GLY A 136 -13.13 -10.62 14.44
N GLY A 137 -14.10 -10.03 13.73
CA GLY A 137 -15.31 -10.70 13.26
C GLY A 137 -15.03 -11.74 12.18
N GLY A 138 -14.22 -11.41 11.17
CA GLY A 138 -13.89 -12.30 10.06
C GLY A 138 -13.14 -13.56 10.52
N TYR A 139 -12.01 -13.41 11.22
CA TYR A 139 -11.27 -14.56 11.74
C TYR A 139 -12.03 -15.29 12.85
N GLY A 140 -12.80 -14.58 13.69
CA GLY A 140 -13.66 -15.19 14.70
C GLY A 140 -14.74 -16.07 14.07
N LEU A 141 -15.41 -15.57 13.03
CA LEU A 141 -16.42 -16.33 12.27
C LEU A 141 -15.78 -17.54 11.56
N ALA A 142 -14.63 -17.36 10.90
CA ALA A 142 -13.90 -18.45 10.26
C ALA A 142 -13.49 -19.54 11.26
N ALA A 143 -13.00 -19.16 12.44
CA ALA A 143 -12.65 -20.08 13.53
C ALA A 143 -13.86 -20.87 14.01
N GLY A 144 -15.00 -20.20 14.21
CA GLY A 144 -16.25 -20.83 14.64
C GLY A 144 -16.78 -21.86 13.62
N ILE A 145 -16.78 -21.48 12.33
CA ILE A 145 -17.20 -22.37 11.22
C ILE A 145 -16.26 -23.58 11.14
N TYR A 146 -14.93 -23.32 11.13
CA TYR A 146 -13.93 -24.37 11.04
C TYR A 146 -14.09 -25.39 12.17
N LYS A 147 -14.16 -24.93 13.43
CA LYS A 147 -14.31 -25.80 14.59
C LYS A 147 -15.60 -26.62 14.55
N LYS A 148 -16.71 -26.02 14.12
CA LYS A 148 -18.01 -26.69 14.04
C LYS A 148 -17.96 -27.80 12.99
N LEU A 149 -17.45 -27.52 11.78
CA LEU A 149 -17.39 -28.48 10.70
C LEU A 149 -16.37 -29.60 11.00
N ASP A 150 -15.20 -29.25 11.54
CA ASP A 150 -14.20 -30.23 11.95
C ASP A 150 -14.76 -31.22 12.99
N TYR A 151 -15.53 -30.71 13.96
CA TYR A 151 -16.23 -31.55 14.94
C TYR A 151 -17.32 -32.44 14.31
N GLU A 152 -18.14 -31.86 13.41
CA GLU A 152 -19.24 -32.61 12.76
C GLU A 152 -18.70 -33.73 11.85
N TYR A 153 -17.66 -33.47 11.05
CA TYR A 153 -17.12 -34.45 10.09
C TYR A 153 -16.16 -35.44 10.73
N ASN A 154 -15.20 -34.96 11.52
CA ASN A 154 -14.12 -35.81 12.01
C ASN A 154 -14.42 -36.46 13.36
N THR A 155 -15.34 -35.91 14.18
CA THR A 155 -15.69 -36.49 15.48
C THR A 155 -17.03 -37.21 15.48
N LEU A 156 -18.05 -36.65 14.85
CA LEU A 156 -19.39 -37.26 14.78
C LEU A 156 -19.59 -38.16 13.55
N GLY A 157 -18.65 -38.19 12.60
CA GLY A 157 -18.72 -39.05 11.42
C GLY A 157 -19.94 -38.80 10.52
N LYS A 158 -20.50 -37.58 10.53
CA LYS A 158 -21.63 -37.24 9.66
C LYS A 158 -21.23 -37.34 8.21
N SER A 159 -22.01 -38.10 7.41
CA SER A 159 -21.77 -38.19 5.98
C SER A 159 -22.06 -36.85 5.29
N HIS A 160 -21.35 -36.59 4.19
CA HIS A 160 -21.43 -35.38 3.38
C HIS A 160 -22.81 -35.36 2.68
N GLY A 161 -23.79 -34.70 3.28
CA GLY A 161 -25.11 -34.51 2.72
C GLY A 161 -25.40 -33.04 2.44
N ALA A 162 -26.36 -32.76 1.59
CA ALA A 162 -26.79 -31.43 1.12
C ALA A 162 -27.17 -30.41 2.23
N GLU A 163 -27.14 -30.81 3.49
CA GLU A 163 -27.52 -29.97 4.64
C GLU A 163 -26.48 -28.88 5.00
N ASN A 164 -25.24 -28.92 4.49
CA ASN A 164 -24.19 -27.96 4.87
C ASN A 164 -23.98 -26.84 3.86
N GLY A 165 -24.95 -26.54 3.01
CA GLY A 165 -24.91 -25.42 2.06
C GLY A 165 -24.70 -24.03 2.70
N TRP A 166 -24.92 -23.89 4.01
CA TRP A 166 -24.75 -22.64 4.75
C TRP A 166 -23.29 -22.33 5.07
N SER A 167 -22.43 -23.33 5.21
CA SER A 167 -21.05 -23.16 5.70
C SER A 167 -20.16 -22.42 4.70
N TYR A 168 -20.26 -22.78 3.42
CA TYR A 168 -19.47 -22.16 2.36
C TYR A 168 -19.73 -20.65 2.20
N PRO A 169 -20.98 -20.16 2.04
CA PRO A 169 -21.25 -18.73 1.96
C PRO A 169 -20.78 -17.94 3.17
N LEU A 170 -20.90 -18.52 4.38
CA LEU A 170 -20.42 -17.86 5.60
C LEU A 170 -18.90 -17.83 5.68
N MET A 171 -18.19 -18.87 5.20
CA MET A 171 -16.74 -18.87 5.10
C MET A 171 -16.28 -17.80 4.09
N VAL A 172 -16.92 -17.70 2.93
CA VAL A 172 -16.66 -16.64 1.95
C VAL A 172 -16.90 -15.26 2.57
N LEU A 173 -18.01 -15.07 3.30
CA LEU A 173 -18.28 -13.81 4.02
C LEU A 173 -17.20 -13.48 5.06
N ALA A 174 -16.75 -14.47 5.83
CA ALA A 174 -15.65 -14.28 6.81
C ALA A 174 -14.37 -13.79 6.12
N PHE A 175 -14.03 -14.37 4.97
CA PHE A 175 -12.84 -13.97 4.20
C PHE A 175 -13.02 -12.65 3.44
N ILE A 176 -14.24 -12.29 3.04
CA ILE A 176 -14.57 -10.93 2.56
C ILE A 176 -14.33 -9.90 3.67
N MET A 177 -14.76 -10.18 4.91
CA MET A 177 -14.50 -9.31 6.06
C MET A 177 -12.99 -9.16 6.30
N ILE A 178 -12.22 -10.26 6.25
CA ILE A 178 -10.76 -10.24 6.40
C ILE A 178 -10.11 -9.38 5.29
N GLY A 179 -10.50 -9.58 4.03
CA GLY A 179 -10.01 -8.79 2.90
C GLY A 179 -10.30 -7.30 3.05
N ALA A 180 -11.53 -6.94 3.41
CA ALA A 180 -11.91 -5.55 3.65
C ALA A 180 -11.20 -4.95 4.88
N GLY A 181 -10.98 -5.74 5.93
CA GLY A 181 -10.16 -5.34 7.09
C GLY A 181 -8.71 -5.05 6.71
N THR A 182 -8.13 -5.90 5.85
CA THR A 182 -6.79 -5.72 5.27
C THR A 182 -6.71 -4.41 4.47
N CYS A 183 -7.70 -4.16 3.62
CA CYS A 183 -7.82 -2.92 2.84
C CYS A 183 -7.81 -1.68 3.74
N ALA A 184 -8.69 -1.65 4.75
CA ALA A 184 -8.84 -0.53 5.67
C ALA A 184 -7.55 -0.26 6.46
N MET A 185 -6.90 -1.29 7.00
CA MET A 185 -5.65 -1.15 7.75
C MET A 185 -4.48 -0.72 6.87
N TYR A 186 -4.37 -1.31 5.66
CA TYR A 186 -3.31 -0.99 4.72
C TYR A 186 -3.37 0.47 4.27
N ILE A 187 -4.54 0.93 3.80
CA ILE A 187 -4.70 2.32 3.34
C ILE A 187 -4.50 3.32 4.49
N SER A 188 -4.96 3.00 5.70
CA SER A 188 -4.73 3.82 6.89
C SER A 188 -3.24 3.97 7.20
N SER A 189 -2.49 2.86 7.16
CA SER A 189 -1.05 2.86 7.44
C SER A 189 -0.26 3.64 6.39
N VAL A 190 -0.51 3.39 5.11
CA VAL A 190 0.20 4.05 4.01
C VAL A 190 -0.16 5.53 3.93
N SER A 191 -1.44 5.88 4.11
CA SER A 191 -1.90 7.29 4.10
C SER A 191 -1.30 8.09 5.25
N THR A 192 -1.22 7.52 6.46
CA THR A 192 -0.55 8.17 7.60
C THR A 192 0.91 8.50 7.29
N CYS A 193 1.65 7.55 6.69
CA CYS A 193 3.04 7.79 6.31
C CYS A 193 3.16 8.81 5.18
N ALA A 194 2.26 8.77 4.19
CA ALA A 194 2.26 9.71 3.07
C ALA A 194 2.01 11.15 3.55
N LYS A 195 1.00 11.37 4.39
CA LYS A 195 0.65 12.69 4.92
C LYS A 195 1.74 13.25 5.84
N ASN A 196 2.32 12.41 6.73
CA ASN A 196 3.35 12.86 7.68
C ASN A 196 4.74 13.10 7.05
N PHE A 197 5.09 12.37 5.98
CA PHE A 197 6.44 12.37 5.42
C PHE A 197 6.50 12.69 3.92
N GLY A 198 5.36 12.83 3.24
CA GLY A 198 5.30 12.98 1.78
C GLY A 198 6.05 14.20 1.23
N LYS A 199 6.17 15.28 2.01
CA LYS A 199 6.94 16.48 1.67
C LYS A 199 8.38 16.46 2.23
N GLY A 200 8.74 15.47 3.08
CA GLY A 200 10.02 15.38 3.75
C GLY A 200 11.16 14.82 2.89
N LYS A 201 12.40 14.99 3.38
CA LYS A 201 13.63 14.48 2.74
C LYS A 201 13.63 12.94 2.62
N TYR A 202 13.05 12.23 3.59
CA TYR A 202 13.03 10.76 3.67
C TYR A 202 11.68 10.15 3.26
N ARG A 203 10.97 10.85 2.36
CA ARG A 203 9.62 10.43 1.92
C ARG A 203 9.59 9.04 1.28
N GLY A 204 10.60 8.67 0.49
CA GLY A 204 10.67 7.37 -0.18
C GLY A 204 10.79 6.23 0.82
N LEU A 205 11.68 6.35 1.79
CA LEU A 205 11.83 5.36 2.85
C LEU A 205 10.57 5.28 3.73
N ALA A 206 10.03 6.42 4.14
CA ALA A 206 8.85 6.46 5.01
C ALA A 206 7.62 5.82 4.36
N LEU A 207 7.38 6.04 3.06
CA LEU A 207 6.31 5.37 2.33
C LEU A 207 6.61 3.88 2.09
N ALA A 208 7.86 3.52 1.85
CA ALA A 208 8.26 2.14 1.64
C ALA A 208 8.11 1.26 2.90
N MET A 209 8.25 1.83 4.11
CA MET A 209 8.20 1.07 5.37
C MET A 209 6.90 0.28 5.59
N PRO A 210 5.70 0.87 5.56
CA PRO A 210 4.45 0.11 5.73
C PRO A 210 4.23 -0.88 4.59
N ILE A 211 4.59 -0.53 3.35
CA ILE A 211 4.45 -1.40 2.19
C ILE A 211 5.37 -2.63 2.32
N THR A 212 6.57 -2.42 2.84
CA THR A 212 7.53 -3.50 3.15
C THR A 212 7.03 -4.37 4.30
N GLY A 213 6.51 -3.75 5.37
CA GLY A 213 5.89 -4.46 6.48
C GLY A 213 4.78 -5.40 6.00
N PHE A 214 3.90 -4.92 5.14
CA PHE A 214 2.85 -5.74 4.51
C PHE A 214 3.44 -6.92 3.72
N GLY A 215 4.50 -6.69 2.95
CA GLY A 215 5.18 -7.76 2.19
C GLY A 215 5.83 -8.84 3.06
N LEU A 216 6.28 -8.51 4.27
CA LEU A 216 6.88 -9.43 5.22
C LEU A 216 5.87 -10.21 6.07
N SER A 217 4.61 -9.79 6.07
CA SER A 217 3.58 -10.35 6.95
C SER A 217 3.41 -11.86 6.78
N GLY A 218 3.39 -12.36 5.54
CA GLY A 218 3.28 -13.78 5.25
C GLY A 218 4.41 -14.61 5.86
N MET A 219 5.64 -14.10 5.83
CA MET A 219 6.80 -14.79 6.36
C MET A 219 6.73 -14.93 7.89
N TRP A 220 6.52 -13.84 8.62
CA TRP A 220 6.53 -13.92 10.09
C TRP A 220 5.31 -14.65 10.64
N LEU A 221 4.11 -14.46 10.06
CA LEU A 221 2.89 -15.14 10.48
C LEU A 221 2.97 -16.65 10.24
N SER A 222 3.49 -17.09 9.09
CA SER A 222 3.66 -18.51 8.80
C SER A 222 4.68 -19.17 9.74
N GLN A 223 5.80 -18.48 10.02
CA GLN A 223 6.81 -18.99 10.97
C GLN A 223 6.26 -19.05 12.39
N PHE A 224 5.48 -18.05 12.80
CA PHE A 224 4.84 -18.07 14.11
C PHE A 224 3.80 -19.21 14.21
N GLY A 225 2.93 -19.36 13.21
CA GLY A 225 1.93 -20.42 13.16
C GLY A 225 2.55 -21.82 13.23
N SER A 226 3.54 -22.08 12.39
CA SER A 226 4.20 -23.40 12.32
C SER A 226 5.05 -23.75 13.54
N ARG A 227 5.58 -22.76 14.27
CA ARG A 227 6.43 -23.02 15.45
C ARG A 227 5.67 -23.09 16.76
N PHE A 228 4.61 -22.32 16.93
CA PHE A 228 3.90 -22.16 18.20
C PHE A 228 2.47 -22.70 18.17
N LEU A 229 1.81 -22.76 17.01
CA LEU A 229 0.41 -23.14 16.86
C LEU A 229 0.28 -24.38 15.97
N TYR A 230 0.95 -25.47 16.33
CA TYR A 230 0.93 -26.74 15.60
C TYR A 230 0.13 -27.82 16.33
N GLU A 231 -0.45 -28.74 15.57
CA GLU A 231 -1.05 -29.95 16.10
C GLU A 231 0.06 -30.93 16.55
N LYS A 232 -0.16 -31.63 17.66
CA LYS A 232 0.75 -32.70 18.10
C LYS A 232 0.27 -34.01 17.51
N ASN A 233 1.13 -34.68 16.76
CA ASN A 233 0.87 -36.04 16.28
C ASN A 233 0.85 -37.02 17.46
N PRO A 234 0.20 -38.21 17.31
CA PRO A 234 0.21 -39.26 18.34
C PRO A 234 1.63 -39.66 18.76
N ASP A 235 2.60 -39.58 17.87
CA ASP A 235 4.00 -39.90 18.08
C ASP A 235 4.81 -38.80 18.82
N GLY A 236 4.12 -37.72 19.26
CA GLY A 236 4.76 -36.55 19.91
C GLY A 236 5.51 -35.62 18.95
N SER A 237 5.57 -35.94 17.67
CA SER A 237 6.16 -35.07 16.63
C SER A 237 5.28 -33.84 16.35
N LYS A 238 5.92 -32.78 15.82
CA LYS A 238 5.20 -31.60 15.37
C LYS A 238 4.43 -31.94 14.09
N GLY A 239 3.12 -31.75 14.16
CA GLY A 239 2.24 -31.84 12.99
C GLY A 239 2.08 -30.50 12.26
N ASP A 240 1.05 -30.40 11.45
CA ASP A 240 0.66 -29.19 10.74
C ASP A 240 0.13 -28.12 11.69
N VAL A 241 -0.10 -26.93 11.15
CA VAL A 241 -0.68 -25.80 11.90
C VAL A 241 -2.11 -26.14 12.36
N ASP A 242 -2.39 -25.91 13.64
CA ASP A 242 -3.74 -25.95 14.19
C ASP A 242 -4.53 -24.72 13.69
N VAL A 243 -5.38 -24.94 12.70
CA VAL A 243 -6.10 -23.86 12.00
C VAL A 243 -7.04 -23.11 12.93
N PHE A 244 -7.70 -23.80 13.88
CA PHE A 244 -8.60 -23.15 14.81
C PHE A 244 -7.84 -22.18 15.74
N ARG A 245 -6.75 -22.65 16.36
CA ARG A 245 -5.92 -21.80 17.23
C ARG A 245 -5.27 -20.67 16.46
N PHE A 246 -4.89 -20.91 15.22
CA PHE A 246 -4.30 -19.90 14.35
C PHE A 246 -5.30 -18.80 14.01
N PHE A 247 -6.55 -19.14 13.67
CA PHE A 247 -7.59 -18.16 13.42
C PHE A 247 -7.96 -17.35 14.66
N VAL A 248 -8.06 -17.98 15.84
CA VAL A 248 -8.29 -17.26 17.11
C VAL A 248 -7.14 -16.32 17.41
N PHE A 249 -5.89 -16.77 17.22
CA PHE A 249 -4.72 -15.91 17.37
C PHE A 249 -4.76 -14.70 16.45
N LEU A 250 -5.07 -14.90 15.15
CA LEU A 250 -5.19 -13.80 14.20
C LEU A 250 -6.35 -12.85 14.55
N ALA A 251 -7.50 -13.38 14.97
CA ALA A 251 -8.64 -12.57 15.40
C ALA A 251 -8.24 -11.62 16.54
N VAL A 252 -7.60 -12.15 17.57
CA VAL A 252 -7.19 -11.36 18.76
C VAL A 252 -6.06 -10.40 18.40
N LEU A 253 -5.01 -10.87 17.71
CA LEU A 253 -3.87 -10.05 17.32
C LEU A 253 -4.30 -8.84 16.51
N LEU A 254 -5.06 -9.08 15.44
CA LEU A 254 -5.43 -8.03 14.49
C LEU A 254 -6.50 -7.08 15.07
N PHE A 255 -7.38 -7.59 15.93
CA PHE A 255 -8.30 -6.74 16.69
C PHE A 255 -7.55 -5.78 17.59
N VAL A 256 -6.59 -6.29 18.38
CA VAL A 256 -5.78 -5.46 19.29
C VAL A 256 -4.94 -4.45 18.51
N VAL A 257 -4.25 -4.89 17.44
CA VAL A 257 -3.47 -3.99 16.59
C VAL A 257 -4.35 -2.91 15.95
N GLY A 258 -5.56 -3.27 15.50
CA GLY A 258 -6.51 -2.31 14.95
C GLY A 258 -6.95 -1.25 15.97
N ILE A 259 -7.29 -1.66 17.19
CA ILE A 259 -7.63 -0.72 18.28
C ILE A 259 -6.43 0.17 18.63
N LEU A 260 -5.22 -0.39 18.76
CA LEU A 260 -4.02 0.40 19.02
C LEU A 260 -3.74 1.41 17.89
N SER A 261 -4.01 1.03 16.65
CA SER A 261 -3.83 1.89 15.48
C SER A 261 -4.71 3.13 15.52
N VAL A 262 -5.91 3.07 16.13
CA VAL A 262 -6.80 4.24 16.31
C VAL A 262 -6.09 5.37 17.08
N PHE A 263 -5.27 5.01 18.06
CA PHE A 263 -4.58 5.97 18.93
C PHE A 263 -3.20 6.36 18.41
N THR A 264 -2.55 5.48 17.66
CA THR A 264 -1.14 5.64 17.24
C THR A 264 -0.99 6.17 15.83
N LEU A 265 -1.94 5.91 14.91
CA LEU A 265 -1.91 6.45 13.56
C LEU A 265 -2.47 7.87 13.57
N LYS A 266 -1.58 8.84 13.81
CA LYS A 266 -1.93 10.27 13.83
C LYS A 266 -1.29 10.98 12.66
N VAL A 267 -2.08 11.78 11.96
CA VAL A 267 -1.58 12.75 10.98
C VAL A 267 -1.31 14.04 11.73
N VAL A 268 -0.08 14.54 11.63
CA VAL A 268 0.37 15.79 12.28
C VAL A 268 0.35 16.88 11.22
N ASP A 269 -0.16 18.06 11.60
CA ASP A 269 -0.25 19.26 10.74
C ASP A 269 -1.17 19.09 9.51
N GLU A 270 -2.30 18.40 9.69
CA GLU A 270 -3.29 18.24 8.61
C GLU A 270 -3.90 19.60 8.20
N GLN A 271 -4.09 20.50 9.14
CA GLN A 271 -4.60 21.87 8.88
C GLN A 271 -3.60 22.67 8.06
N ASP A 272 -2.32 22.67 8.44
CA ASP A 272 -1.25 23.35 7.70
C ASP A 272 -1.15 22.84 6.24
N LEU A 273 -1.37 21.52 6.02
CA LEU A 273 -1.39 20.91 4.69
C LEU A 273 -2.59 21.37 3.85
N ILE A 274 -3.74 21.55 4.48
CA ILE A 274 -4.96 22.01 3.81
C ILE A 274 -4.84 23.48 3.44
N GLU A 275 -4.31 24.33 4.33
CA GLU A 275 -4.09 25.75 4.05
C GLU A 275 -3.12 25.96 2.89
N GLU A 276 -2.02 25.21 2.84
CA GLU A 276 -1.06 25.24 1.74
C GLU A 276 -1.71 24.78 0.41
N ALA A 277 -2.58 23.76 0.43
CA ALA A 277 -3.31 23.31 -0.75
C ALA A 277 -4.34 24.34 -1.24
N ILE A 278 -4.98 25.08 -0.33
CA ILE A 278 -5.87 26.18 -0.68
C ILE A 278 -5.09 27.28 -1.40
N GLU A 279 -3.95 27.68 -0.86
CA GLU A 279 -3.09 28.72 -1.45
C GLU A 279 -2.56 28.32 -2.83
N GLU A 280 -2.16 27.04 -3.01
CA GLU A 280 -1.70 26.50 -4.30
C GLU A 280 -2.84 26.49 -5.34
N LEU A 281 -4.06 26.15 -4.95
CA LEU A 281 -5.23 26.16 -5.82
C LEU A 281 -5.65 27.59 -6.21
N GLU A 282 -5.53 28.55 -5.29
CA GLU A 282 -5.74 29.97 -5.57
C GLU A 282 -4.74 30.50 -6.58
N GLN A 283 -3.45 30.20 -6.39
CA GLN A 283 -2.39 30.61 -7.32
C GLN A 283 -2.52 29.95 -8.71
N SER A 284 -3.07 28.74 -8.78
CA SER A 284 -3.29 28.04 -10.06
C SER A 284 -4.51 28.54 -10.85
N GLY A 285 -5.31 29.44 -10.28
CA GLY A 285 -6.54 29.95 -10.90
C GLY A 285 -7.67 28.92 -11.01
N LEU A 286 -7.53 27.76 -10.38
CA LEU A 286 -8.55 26.72 -10.30
C LEU A 286 -9.62 27.04 -9.24
N LEU A 287 -9.29 27.88 -8.28
CA LEU A 287 -10.23 28.54 -7.40
C LEU A 287 -10.81 29.75 -8.15
N ASP A 288 -11.98 29.57 -8.72
CA ASP A 288 -12.77 30.72 -9.14
C ASP A 288 -13.18 31.45 -7.84
N GLY A 289 -12.45 32.54 -7.52
CA GLY A 289 -12.65 33.32 -6.29
C GLY A 289 -14.10 33.79 -6.08
N SER A 290 -14.94 33.65 -7.10
CA SER A 290 -16.36 33.97 -7.08
C SER A 290 -17.18 33.07 -6.13
N SER A 291 -16.84 31.80 -5.97
CA SER A 291 -17.66 30.88 -5.16
C SER A 291 -17.45 31.03 -3.65
N LEU A 292 -16.21 31.35 -3.22
CA LEU A 292 -15.90 31.62 -1.82
C LEU A 292 -16.35 33.04 -1.42
N LEU A 293 -16.13 34.03 -2.29
CA LEU A 293 -16.58 35.39 -2.08
C LEU A 293 -18.11 35.48 -2.11
N ALA A 294 -18.81 34.80 -3.02
CA ALA A 294 -20.27 34.77 -3.07
C ALA A 294 -20.91 34.25 -1.77
N ARG A 295 -20.24 33.30 -1.07
CA ARG A 295 -20.74 32.78 0.21
C ARG A 295 -20.45 33.76 1.35
N SER A 296 -19.30 34.46 1.33
CA SER A 296 -18.99 35.50 2.32
C SER A 296 -19.85 36.78 2.10
N GLU A 297 -20.16 37.11 0.86
CA GLU A 297 -21.06 38.22 0.54
C GLU A 297 -22.54 37.90 0.82
N SER A 298 -22.98 36.65 0.60
CA SER A 298 -24.33 36.21 0.97
C SER A 298 -24.54 36.22 2.50
N ARG A 299 -23.52 35.99 3.29
CA ARG A 299 -23.56 36.15 4.76
C ARG A 299 -23.55 37.63 5.17
N ARG A 300 -22.79 38.49 4.48
CA ARG A 300 -22.81 39.95 4.71
C ARG A 300 -24.10 40.62 4.27
N SER A 301 -24.75 40.17 3.19
CA SER A 301 -26.01 40.74 2.72
C SER A 301 -27.21 40.32 3.58
N ASN A 302 -27.17 39.24 4.33
CA ASN A 302 -28.20 38.87 5.31
C ASN A 302 -28.05 39.60 6.68
N ALA A 303 -26.94 40.30 6.91
CA ALA A 303 -26.72 41.11 8.10
C ALA A 303 -27.17 42.58 7.98
N GLY A 304 -27.80 42.95 6.89
CA GLY A 304 -28.22 44.33 6.63
C GLY A 304 -29.70 44.49 6.35
N TYR A 305 -30.56 44.36 7.35
CA TYR A 305 -31.78 45.16 7.52
C TYR A 305 -32.50 44.68 8.82
N GLY A 306 -32.44 45.51 9.88
CA GLY A 306 -33.32 45.37 11.03
C GLY A 306 -32.60 45.23 12.37
N ALA A 307 -32.14 46.36 12.89
CA ALA A 307 -31.67 46.44 14.26
C ALA A 307 -32.83 46.24 15.26
N ILE A 308 -32.72 45.18 16.06
CA ILE A 308 -33.29 45.11 17.41
C ILE A 308 -32.23 44.48 18.29
N PRO A 309 -31.84 45.10 19.42
CA PRO A 309 -30.86 44.50 20.32
C PRO A 309 -31.59 43.47 21.21
N ALA A 310 -31.27 42.20 21.03
CA ALA A 310 -31.62 41.17 21.99
C ALA A 310 -30.34 40.54 22.53
N THR A 311 -30.13 40.75 23.79
CA THR A 311 -29.23 40.06 24.69
C THR A 311 -29.45 38.55 24.64
N ALA A 312 -28.35 37.84 24.79
CA ALA A 312 -28.19 36.44 25.16
C ALA A 312 -27.91 35.44 24.00
N ALA A 313 -26.79 34.85 24.16
CA ALA A 313 -26.30 33.51 23.86
C ALA A 313 -25.04 33.50 23.00
N ASP A 314 -23.93 33.50 23.71
CA ASP A 314 -22.54 33.31 23.20
C ASP A 314 -22.14 31.83 23.06
N ASP A 315 -23.08 30.90 22.82
CA ASP A 315 -22.76 29.46 22.78
C ASP A 315 -22.76 28.86 21.34
N ASP A 316 -23.06 29.65 20.29
CA ASP A 316 -23.17 29.11 18.92
C ASP A 316 -21.99 29.47 17.99
N ALA A 317 -20.97 30.20 18.47
CA ALA A 317 -19.87 30.68 17.62
C ALA A 317 -18.85 29.58 17.30
N GLU A 318 -18.59 28.63 18.20
CA GLU A 318 -17.63 27.51 17.96
C GLU A 318 -18.14 26.48 16.94
N GLY A 319 -19.46 26.30 16.83
CA GLY A 319 -20.06 25.36 15.88
C GLY A 319 -19.98 25.82 14.41
N ASP A 320 -19.96 27.11 14.17
CA ASP A 320 -20.01 27.71 12.82
C ASP A 320 -18.62 27.73 12.17
N ASP A 321 -17.54 27.90 12.94
CA ASP A 321 -16.15 27.85 12.46
C ASP A 321 -15.72 26.41 12.10
N ASP A 322 -16.18 25.41 12.85
CA ASP A 322 -15.92 24.00 12.58
C ASP A 322 -16.61 23.52 11.29
N ASP A 323 -17.81 24.01 11.00
CA ASP A 323 -18.54 23.64 9.80
C ASP A 323 -17.97 24.34 8.55
N ASP A 324 -17.48 25.56 8.68
CA ASP A 324 -16.76 26.26 7.61
C ASP A 324 -15.41 25.61 7.30
N ALA A 325 -14.68 25.17 8.30
CA ALA A 325 -13.43 24.42 8.11
C ALA A 325 -13.68 23.07 7.42
N LYS A 326 -14.71 22.33 7.83
CA LYS A 326 -15.13 21.07 7.18
C LYS A 326 -15.57 21.29 5.72
N TRP A 327 -16.30 22.37 5.45
CA TRP A 327 -16.73 22.69 4.09
C TRP A 327 -15.54 23.03 3.19
N LYS A 328 -14.59 23.86 3.65
CA LYS A 328 -13.36 24.19 2.95
C LYS A 328 -12.55 22.93 2.64
N LYS A 329 -12.32 22.07 3.64
CA LYS A 329 -11.65 20.78 3.47
C LYS A 329 -12.32 19.94 2.39
N ASN A 330 -13.62 19.74 2.48
CA ASN A 330 -14.37 18.94 1.50
C ASN A 330 -14.31 19.50 0.09
N TRP A 331 -14.33 20.82 -0.04
CA TRP A 331 -14.25 21.49 -1.33
C TRP A 331 -12.87 21.30 -1.98
N VAL A 332 -11.79 21.50 -1.21
CA VAL A 332 -10.40 21.27 -1.66
C VAL A 332 -10.20 19.83 -2.10
N LEU A 333 -10.62 18.86 -1.30
CA LEU A 333 -10.48 17.44 -1.63
C LEU A 333 -11.28 17.06 -2.89
N ASN A 334 -12.44 17.67 -3.13
CA ASN A 334 -13.19 17.47 -4.38
C ASN A 334 -12.47 18.06 -5.59
N ALA A 335 -11.91 19.27 -5.45
CA ALA A 335 -11.13 19.92 -6.50
C ALA A 335 -9.88 19.10 -6.86
N GLU A 336 -9.15 18.61 -5.86
CA GLU A 336 -7.98 17.75 -6.05
C GLU A 336 -8.34 16.41 -6.71
N THR A 337 -9.42 15.74 -6.29
CA THR A 337 -9.89 14.52 -6.97
C THR A 337 -10.26 14.79 -8.43
N ARG A 338 -10.94 15.91 -8.71
CA ARG A 338 -11.29 16.29 -10.08
C ARG A 338 -10.03 16.55 -10.90
N ARG A 339 -9.05 17.28 -10.36
CA ARG A 339 -7.75 17.54 -10.99
C ARG A 339 -7.04 16.24 -11.33
N PHE A 340 -7.00 15.27 -10.39
CA PHE A 340 -6.43 13.96 -10.58
C PHE A 340 -7.10 13.18 -11.73
N LEU A 341 -8.43 13.08 -11.72
CA LEU A 341 -9.18 12.31 -12.72
C LEU A 341 -9.18 12.95 -14.12
N THR A 342 -9.05 14.29 -14.20
CA THR A 342 -8.98 15.04 -15.47
C THR A 342 -7.56 15.15 -16.02
N ASP A 343 -6.55 14.78 -15.25
CA ASP A 343 -5.16 14.77 -15.70
C ASP A 343 -4.96 13.67 -16.76
N HIS A 344 -4.67 14.09 -18.00
CA HIS A 344 -4.45 13.17 -19.11
C HIS A 344 -3.24 12.23 -18.91
N THR A 345 -2.32 12.52 -17.97
CA THR A 345 -1.18 11.66 -17.65
C THR A 345 -1.51 10.58 -16.60
N MET A 346 -2.59 10.77 -15.84
CA MET A 346 -3.03 9.81 -14.82
C MET A 346 -3.44 8.48 -15.44
N TRP A 347 -4.26 8.50 -16.49
CA TRP A 347 -4.76 7.27 -17.11
C TRP A 347 -3.69 6.38 -17.72
N PRO A 348 -2.72 6.89 -18.50
CA PRO A 348 -1.58 6.10 -18.96
C PRO A 348 -0.72 5.55 -17.83
N PHE A 349 -0.53 6.31 -16.76
CA PHE A 349 0.18 5.86 -15.57
C PHE A 349 -0.57 4.73 -14.85
N ALA A 350 -1.86 4.89 -14.64
CA ALA A 350 -2.73 3.90 -14.01
C ALA A 350 -2.78 2.61 -14.84
N LEU A 351 -2.93 2.71 -16.16
CA LEU A 351 -2.90 1.57 -17.06
C LEU A 351 -1.53 0.90 -17.10
N ALA A 352 -0.44 1.68 -17.09
CA ALA A 352 0.91 1.14 -16.98
C ALA A 352 1.09 0.34 -15.68
N PHE A 353 0.58 0.85 -14.56
CA PHE A 353 0.60 0.14 -13.28
C PHE A 353 -0.18 -1.17 -13.33
N LEU A 354 -1.40 -1.19 -13.91
CA LEU A 354 -2.18 -2.40 -14.11
C LEU A 354 -1.40 -3.46 -14.92
N LEU A 355 -0.80 -3.04 -16.04
CA LEU A 355 -0.07 -3.93 -16.94
C LEU A 355 1.27 -4.41 -16.36
N MET A 356 1.86 -3.70 -15.40
CA MET A 356 3.07 -4.12 -14.69
C MET A 356 2.76 -5.06 -13.52
N ILE A 357 1.74 -4.72 -12.71
CA ILE A 357 1.46 -5.45 -11.47
C ILE A 357 0.59 -6.68 -11.70
N GLY A 358 -0.37 -6.61 -12.63
CA GLY A 358 -1.23 -7.76 -12.97
C GLY A 358 -0.47 -9.04 -13.25
N PRO A 359 0.55 -9.04 -14.13
CA PRO A 359 1.42 -10.18 -14.36
C PRO A 359 2.13 -10.70 -13.12
N GLY A 360 2.64 -9.81 -12.27
CA GLY A 360 3.30 -10.20 -11.02
C GLY A 360 2.38 -10.90 -10.02
N GLU A 361 1.15 -10.40 -9.88
CA GLU A 361 0.09 -11.03 -9.06
C GLU A 361 -0.32 -12.40 -9.62
N ALA A 362 -0.52 -12.49 -10.92
CA ALA A 362 -0.87 -13.76 -11.57
C ALA A 362 0.25 -14.79 -11.44
N PHE A 363 1.51 -14.37 -11.57
CA PHE A 363 2.67 -15.22 -11.35
C PHE A 363 2.69 -15.80 -9.93
N ILE A 364 2.51 -14.98 -8.89
CA ILE A 364 2.51 -15.46 -7.50
C ILE A 364 1.37 -16.46 -7.27
N ASN A 365 0.18 -16.15 -7.75
CA ASN A 365 -1.01 -16.98 -7.53
C ASN A 365 -0.87 -18.35 -8.21
N ASN A 366 -0.20 -18.41 -9.36
CA ASN A 366 -0.02 -19.63 -10.15
C ASN A 366 1.37 -20.26 -10.01
N LEU A 367 2.24 -19.73 -9.13
CA LEU A 367 3.62 -20.18 -8.98
C LEU A 367 3.73 -21.69 -8.69
N GLY A 368 2.85 -22.23 -7.87
CA GLY A 368 2.84 -23.65 -7.53
C GLY A 368 2.52 -24.54 -8.73
N THR A 369 1.50 -24.18 -9.52
CA THR A 369 1.12 -24.93 -10.74
C THR A 369 2.20 -24.81 -11.81
N VAL A 370 2.81 -23.63 -11.98
CA VAL A 370 3.93 -23.45 -12.92
C VAL A 370 5.09 -24.37 -12.57
N ILE A 371 5.48 -24.46 -11.30
CA ILE A 371 6.55 -25.37 -10.84
C ILE A 371 6.19 -26.82 -11.16
N GLY A 372 4.94 -27.22 -10.98
CA GLY A 372 4.46 -28.56 -11.32
C GLY A 372 4.59 -28.90 -12.82
N THR A 373 4.61 -27.89 -13.71
CA THR A 373 4.79 -28.12 -15.15
C THR A 373 6.25 -28.26 -15.61
N LEU A 374 7.22 -27.93 -14.74
CA LEU A 374 8.65 -27.89 -15.11
C LEU A 374 9.32 -29.24 -15.16
N THR A 375 8.87 -30.21 -14.37
CA THR A 375 9.48 -31.54 -14.28
C THR A 375 8.46 -32.63 -14.58
N PRO A 376 8.84 -33.72 -15.29
CA PRO A 376 7.91 -34.81 -15.59
C PRO A 376 7.50 -35.52 -14.28
N PRO A 377 6.25 -36.02 -14.19
CA PRO A 377 5.74 -36.66 -12.97
C PRO A 377 6.47 -37.95 -12.61
N ILE A 378 7.15 -38.59 -13.53
CA ILE A 378 7.75 -39.95 -13.41
C ILE A 378 9.23 -39.90 -12.98
N THR A 379 9.87 -38.74 -12.90
CA THR A 379 11.28 -38.65 -12.52
C THR A 379 11.45 -38.78 -11.01
N GLU A 380 12.04 -39.92 -10.56
CA GLU A 380 12.44 -40.16 -9.17
C GLU A 380 13.69 -39.36 -8.72
N ASP A 381 14.27 -38.55 -9.60
CA ASP A 381 15.42 -37.71 -9.26
C ASP A 381 15.03 -36.60 -8.27
N LEU A 382 15.15 -36.91 -6.99
CA LEU A 382 14.93 -35.99 -5.87
C LEU A 382 15.75 -34.67 -6.00
N ASN A 383 16.88 -34.73 -6.71
CA ASN A 383 17.78 -33.58 -6.87
C ASN A 383 17.23 -32.47 -7.82
N ASN A 384 16.21 -32.75 -8.61
CA ASN A 384 15.67 -31.81 -9.60
C ASN A 384 14.27 -31.26 -9.23
N LYS A 385 13.73 -31.63 -8.06
CA LYS A 385 12.44 -31.11 -7.56
C LYS A 385 12.67 -29.85 -6.73
N THR A 386 12.09 -28.74 -7.19
CA THR A 386 12.07 -27.51 -6.40
C THR A 386 10.73 -27.33 -5.71
N SER A 387 10.72 -26.65 -4.56
CA SER A 387 9.52 -26.43 -3.76
C SER A 387 8.89 -25.07 -4.06
N ALA A 388 7.57 -25.02 -4.25
CA ALA A 388 6.82 -23.79 -4.36
C ALA A 388 7.04 -22.86 -3.15
N ALA A 389 7.11 -23.42 -1.94
CA ALA A 389 7.37 -22.66 -0.72
C ALA A 389 8.72 -21.94 -0.74
N THR A 390 9.77 -22.55 -1.31
CA THR A 390 11.08 -21.93 -1.47
C THR A 390 10.99 -20.72 -2.39
N HIS A 391 10.30 -20.84 -3.52
CA HIS A 391 10.20 -19.77 -4.51
C HIS A 391 9.26 -18.63 -4.08
N VAL A 392 8.21 -18.92 -3.32
CA VAL A 392 7.41 -17.90 -2.62
C VAL A 392 8.28 -17.12 -1.64
N SER A 393 9.17 -17.81 -0.92
CA SER A 393 10.11 -17.15 0.00
C SER A 393 11.13 -16.29 -0.74
N VAL A 394 11.73 -16.79 -1.83
CA VAL A 394 12.65 -16.03 -2.69
C VAL A 394 11.97 -14.77 -3.22
N PHE A 395 10.75 -14.91 -3.77
CA PHE A 395 9.96 -13.78 -4.25
C PHE A 395 9.68 -12.76 -3.13
N GLY A 396 9.24 -13.21 -1.97
CA GLY A 396 8.95 -12.35 -0.82
C GLY A 396 10.19 -11.58 -0.33
N VAL A 397 11.33 -12.25 -0.21
CA VAL A 397 12.59 -11.63 0.22
C VAL A 397 13.09 -10.62 -0.81
N THR A 398 13.15 -10.99 -2.10
CA THR A 398 13.62 -10.08 -3.15
C THR A 398 12.70 -8.88 -3.34
N SER A 399 11.38 -9.08 -3.24
CA SER A 399 10.39 -7.99 -3.25
C SER A 399 10.58 -7.03 -2.08
N THR A 400 10.83 -7.57 -0.88
CA THR A 400 11.05 -6.77 0.33
C THR A 400 12.35 -5.96 0.26
N ILE A 401 13.44 -6.59 -0.16
CA ILE A 401 14.73 -5.93 -0.36
C ILE A 401 14.60 -4.80 -1.40
N ALA A 402 13.93 -5.08 -2.52
CA ALA A 402 13.70 -4.09 -3.57
C ALA A 402 12.89 -2.89 -3.08
N ARG A 403 11.85 -3.09 -2.26
CA ARG A 403 11.04 -2.01 -1.65
C ARG A 403 11.89 -1.09 -0.76
N LEU A 404 12.70 -1.67 0.13
CA LEU A 404 13.58 -0.90 1.01
C LEU A 404 14.69 -0.20 0.23
N MET A 405 15.35 -0.92 -0.68
CA MET A 405 16.39 -0.34 -1.52
C MET A 405 15.89 0.84 -2.32
N ILE A 406 14.75 0.69 -2.99
CA ILE A 406 14.23 1.75 -3.85
C ILE A 406 13.74 2.95 -3.04
N GLY A 407 13.15 2.72 -1.86
CA GLY A 407 12.77 3.79 -0.95
C GLY A 407 13.97 4.65 -0.54
N THR A 408 15.06 4.00 -0.09
CA THR A 408 16.29 4.72 0.31
C THR A 408 17.03 5.31 -0.88
N LEU A 409 17.12 4.59 -1.99
CA LEU A 409 17.85 5.03 -3.18
C LEU A 409 17.20 6.27 -3.82
N THR A 410 15.87 6.32 -3.83
CA THR A 410 15.14 7.50 -4.33
C THR A 410 15.32 8.72 -3.44
N ASP A 411 15.49 8.54 -2.12
CA ASP A 411 15.76 9.67 -1.22
C ASP A 411 17.17 10.24 -1.38
N ILE A 412 18.13 9.40 -1.80
CA ILE A 412 19.53 9.81 -1.99
C ILE A 412 19.76 10.42 -3.38
N LEU A 413 19.23 9.77 -4.42
CA LEU A 413 19.54 10.06 -5.83
C LEU A 413 18.48 10.87 -6.55
N ALA A 414 17.26 10.94 -6.05
CA ALA A 414 16.22 11.72 -6.71
C ALA A 414 16.26 13.20 -6.27
N PRO A 415 15.75 14.11 -7.10
CA PRO A 415 15.74 15.54 -6.80
C PRO A 415 14.96 15.86 -5.52
N ALA A 416 15.48 16.82 -4.74
CA ALA A 416 14.83 17.27 -3.51
C ALA A 416 13.53 18.06 -3.81
N PRO A 417 12.51 17.99 -2.94
CA PRO A 417 11.23 18.68 -3.13
C PRO A 417 11.33 20.21 -3.10
N GLU A 418 12.35 20.77 -2.43
CA GLU A 418 12.57 22.20 -2.32
C GLU A 418 12.77 22.92 -3.67
N THR A 419 13.07 22.17 -4.74
CA THR A 419 13.20 22.71 -6.10
C THR A 419 11.87 22.84 -6.86
N GLN A 420 10.77 22.31 -6.32
CA GLN A 420 9.48 22.29 -7.03
C GLN A 420 8.65 23.58 -6.87
N HIS A 421 8.82 24.32 -5.77
CA HIS A 421 8.00 25.50 -5.45
C HIS A 421 8.72 26.84 -5.57
N ILE A 422 10.02 26.86 -5.93
CA ILE A 422 10.76 28.11 -6.08
C ILE A 422 11.04 28.37 -7.57
N GLN A 423 10.01 28.81 -8.30
CA GLN A 423 10.20 29.59 -9.53
C GLN A 423 10.30 31.11 -9.23
N VAL A 424 10.72 31.51 -8.05
CA VAL A 424 10.95 32.91 -7.73
C VAL A 424 12.42 33.14 -7.43
N ALA A 425 13.08 33.75 -8.42
CA ALA A 425 14.37 34.45 -8.41
C ALA A 425 15.65 33.60 -8.24
N PRO A 426 16.59 33.70 -9.19
CA PRO A 426 17.93 33.12 -9.08
C PRO A 426 18.82 34.05 -8.23
N SER A 427 18.92 33.83 -6.95
CA SER A 427 19.88 34.51 -6.12
C SER A 427 20.52 33.56 -5.11
N ARG A 428 21.42 32.72 -5.63
CA ARG A 428 22.70 32.30 -5.05
C ARG A 428 23.36 31.29 -6.00
N PRO A 429 24.65 31.45 -6.34
CA PRO A 429 25.37 30.42 -7.09
C PRO A 429 25.54 29.21 -6.17
N SER A 430 24.69 28.20 -6.40
CA SER A 430 24.86 26.87 -5.81
C SER A 430 26.17 26.27 -6.33
N SER A 431 26.95 25.71 -5.39
CA SER A 431 28.22 25.03 -5.62
C SER A 431 28.25 24.15 -6.88
N PRO A 432 29.40 24.10 -7.61
CA PRO A 432 29.51 23.52 -8.95
C PRO A 432 29.48 21.98 -9.02
N LEU A 433 29.15 21.28 -7.97
CA LEU A 433 28.89 19.85 -8.00
C LEU A 433 27.43 19.62 -8.36
N LYS A 434 27.14 19.50 -9.67
CA LYS A 434 25.90 18.91 -10.16
C LYS A 434 25.77 17.53 -9.52
N ARG A 435 24.96 17.41 -8.46
CA ARG A 435 24.58 16.10 -7.93
C ARG A 435 23.88 15.35 -9.05
N PHE A 436 24.41 14.17 -9.38
CA PHE A 436 23.79 13.27 -10.35
C PHE A 436 22.42 12.88 -9.79
N ALA A 437 21.35 13.40 -10.39
CA ALA A 437 19.98 13.14 -9.96
C ALA A 437 19.30 12.22 -10.96
N ILE A 438 18.74 11.13 -10.48
CA ILE A 438 17.99 10.15 -11.29
C ILE A 438 16.51 10.28 -10.96
N SER A 439 15.67 10.43 -11.99
CA SER A 439 14.22 10.45 -11.83
C SER A 439 13.70 9.12 -11.29
N ARG A 440 12.70 9.19 -10.40
CA ARG A 440 12.00 8.00 -9.86
C ARG A 440 11.32 7.17 -10.95
N VAL A 441 10.93 7.81 -12.06
CA VAL A 441 10.38 7.12 -13.23
C VAL A 441 11.43 6.21 -13.87
N VAL A 442 12.71 6.62 -13.91
CA VAL A 442 13.79 5.77 -14.42
C VAL A 442 13.97 4.52 -13.55
N PHE A 443 13.91 4.66 -12.23
CA PHE A 443 13.93 3.50 -11.34
C PHE A 443 12.75 2.56 -11.61
N MET A 444 11.54 3.11 -11.78
CA MET A 444 10.37 2.30 -12.09
C MET A 444 10.51 1.55 -13.41
N LEU A 445 11.07 2.18 -14.44
CA LEU A 445 11.36 1.54 -15.73
C LEU A 445 12.40 0.43 -15.60
N ILE A 446 13.49 0.63 -14.86
CA ILE A 446 14.53 -0.40 -14.66
C ILE A 446 13.91 -1.64 -14.00
N PHE A 447 13.14 -1.46 -12.95
CA PHE A 447 12.52 -2.59 -12.24
C PHE A 447 11.37 -3.24 -13.02
N ALA A 448 10.64 -2.48 -13.84
CA ALA A 448 9.68 -3.04 -14.79
C ALA A 448 10.36 -3.90 -15.87
N ILE A 449 11.52 -3.47 -16.38
CA ILE A 449 12.32 -4.27 -17.31
C ILE A 449 12.84 -5.55 -16.65
N LEU A 450 13.28 -5.49 -15.38
CA LEU A 450 13.69 -6.69 -14.63
C LEU A 450 12.52 -7.67 -14.47
N LEU A 451 11.31 -7.17 -14.17
CA LEU A 451 10.09 -7.97 -14.14
C LEU A 451 9.84 -8.65 -15.50
N ALA A 452 9.89 -7.87 -16.58
CA ALA A 452 9.68 -8.39 -17.94
C ALA A 452 10.73 -9.47 -18.31
N ILE A 453 12.01 -9.25 -17.99
CA ILE A 453 13.07 -10.23 -18.21
C ILE A 453 12.79 -11.53 -17.46
N GLY A 454 12.35 -11.46 -16.19
CA GLY A 454 11.99 -12.65 -15.42
C GLY A 454 10.86 -13.47 -16.06
N LEU A 455 9.79 -12.79 -16.51
CA LEU A 455 8.65 -13.43 -17.18
C LEU A 455 9.05 -14.02 -18.54
N LEU A 456 9.82 -13.27 -19.34
CA LEU A 456 10.30 -13.73 -20.66
C LEU A 456 11.31 -14.88 -20.55
N PHE A 457 12.15 -14.88 -19.50
CA PHE A 457 13.05 -15.99 -19.21
C PHE A 457 12.24 -17.27 -18.92
N LEU A 458 11.18 -17.19 -18.13
CA LEU A 458 10.27 -18.32 -17.91
C LEU A 458 9.61 -18.76 -19.22
N ALA A 459 9.05 -17.82 -19.98
CA ALA A 459 8.37 -18.07 -21.24
C ALA A 459 9.28 -18.73 -22.30
N SER A 460 10.58 -18.44 -22.27
CA SER A 460 11.57 -19.06 -23.19
C SER A 460 11.70 -20.56 -22.99
N GLY A 461 11.30 -21.08 -21.82
CA GLY A 461 11.46 -22.48 -21.43
C GLY A 461 12.85 -22.79 -20.88
N ALA A 462 13.67 -21.78 -20.55
CA ALA A 462 15.02 -21.99 -19.99
C ALA A 462 15.02 -22.67 -18.60
N ALA A 463 13.89 -22.62 -17.91
CA ALA A 463 13.67 -23.33 -16.64
C ALA A 463 13.06 -24.73 -16.83
N GLN A 464 12.63 -25.11 -18.06
CA GLN A 464 12.06 -26.43 -18.33
C GLN A 464 13.11 -27.52 -18.12
N ASN A 465 12.83 -28.54 -17.32
CA ASN A 465 13.73 -29.59 -16.89
C ASN A 465 14.98 -29.11 -16.09
N HIS A 466 15.02 -27.83 -15.74
CA HIS A 466 16.07 -27.17 -14.95
C HIS A 466 15.43 -26.35 -13.82
N ALA A 467 14.76 -27.04 -12.91
CA ALA A 467 14.07 -26.40 -11.78
C ALA A 467 15.02 -25.58 -10.88
N ASP A 468 16.32 -25.92 -10.88
CA ASP A 468 17.38 -25.17 -10.24
C ASP A 468 17.51 -23.72 -10.74
N ARG A 469 17.09 -23.41 -11.98
CA ARG A 469 17.14 -22.05 -12.56
C ARG A 469 15.91 -21.18 -12.20
N PHE A 470 14.89 -21.77 -11.64
CA PHE A 470 13.64 -21.06 -11.37
C PHE A 470 13.79 -19.93 -10.34
N TRP A 471 14.84 -19.97 -9.49
CA TRP A 471 15.14 -18.87 -8.57
C TRP A 471 15.42 -17.54 -9.28
N ILE A 472 15.95 -17.58 -10.52
CA ILE A 472 16.17 -16.38 -11.34
C ILE A 472 14.82 -15.72 -11.67
N VAL A 473 13.83 -16.51 -12.06
CA VAL A 473 12.47 -16.03 -12.33
C VAL A 473 11.87 -15.41 -11.07
N SER A 474 11.83 -16.17 -9.97
CA SER A 474 11.24 -15.71 -8.70
C SER A 474 11.95 -14.47 -8.17
N GLY A 475 13.27 -14.38 -8.32
CA GLY A 475 14.07 -13.25 -7.87
C GLY A 475 13.82 -11.98 -8.68
N LEU A 476 13.85 -12.07 -10.03
CA LEU A 476 13.66 -10.93 -10.92
C LEU A 476 12.21 -10.41 -10.86
N VAL A 477 11.24 -11.33 -10.91
CA VAL A 477 9.80 -10.96 -10.82
C VAL A 477 9.51 -10.35 -9.46
N GLY A 478 10.02 -10.95 -8.37
CA GLY A 478 9.84 -10.42 -7.01
C GLY A 478 10.45 -9.03 -6.84
N ALA A 479 11.68 -8.81 -7.30
CA ALA A 479 12.34 -7.50 -7.20
C ALA A 479 11.59 -6.43 -8.01
N GLY A 480 11.20 -6.72 -9.25
CA GLY A 480 10.44 -5.81 -10.10
C GLY A 480 9.09 -5.45 -9.49
N TYR A 481 8.33 -6.46 -9.07
CA TYR A 481 7.03 -6.30 -8.42
C TYR A 481 7.12 -5.42 -7.15
N GLY A 482 8.07 -5.73 -6.26
CA GLY A 482 8.24 -4.98 -5.01
C GLY A 482 8.59 -3.51 -5.23
N ALA A 483 9.52 -3.22 -6.14
CA ALA A 483 9.94 -1.86 -6.44
C ALA A 483 8.81 -1.03 -7.07
N ILE A 484 8.04 -1.60 -8.00
CA ILE A 484 6.90 -0.92 -8.65
C ILE A 484 5.84 -0.56 -7.61
N PHE A 485 5.50 -1.49 -6.70
CA PHE A 485 4.56 -1.23 -5.62
C PHE A 485 5.01 -0.12 -4.67
N SER A 486 6.32 -0.01 -4.40
CA SER A 486 6.87 1.03 -3.53
C SER A 486 6.95 2.39 -4.22
N LEU A 487 7.26 2.42 -5.52
CA LEU A 487 7.39 3.66 -6.28
C LEU A 487 6.04 4.30 -6.63
N THR A 488 4.99 3.51 -6.82
CA THR A 488 3.67 4.02 -7.24
C THR A 488 3.11 5.04 -6.26
N PRO A 489 2.95 4.77 -4.95
CA PRO A 489 2.45 5.77 -4.00
C PRO A 489 3.39 6.98 -3.90
N LEU A 490 4.70 6.78 -4.02
CA LEU A 490 5.68 7.85 -4.02
C LEU A 490 5.51 8.79 -5.21
N ILE A 491 5.30 8.25 -6.41
CA ILE A 491 5.04 9.05 -7.63
C ILE A 491 3.70 9.78 -7.51
N VAL A 492 2.66 9.13 -6.97
CA VAL A 492 1.35 9.75 -6.73
C VAL A 492 1.47 10.97 -5.81
N THR A 493 2.20 10.85 -4.69
CA THR A 493 2.39 11.97 -3.75
C THR A 493 3.16 13.14 -4.37
N ILE A 494 4.07 12.87 -5.30
CA ILE A 494 4.90 13.91 -5.91
C ILE A 494 4.14 14.70 -6.98
N ILE A 495 3.32 14.00 -7.77
CA ILE A 495 2.64 14.62 -8.93
C ILE A 495 1.32 15.28 -8.51
N TRP A 496 0.54 14.62 -7.66
CA TRP A 496 -0.82 15.05 -7.30
C TRP A 496 -0.98 15.46 -5.83
N GLY A 497 0.14 15.56 -5.09
CA GLY A 497 0.12 16.02 -3.70
C GLY A 497 -0.20 14.92 -2.68
N VAL A 498 -0.14 15.31 -1.40
CA VAL A 498 -0.36 14.41 -0.25
C VAL A 498 -1.74 14.60 0.39
N GLU A 499 -2.40 15.70 0.10
CA GLU A 499 -3.63 16.17 0.73
C GLU A 499 -4.77 15.17 0.50
N ASN A 500 -4.94 14.71 -0.73
CA ASN A 500 -5.96 13.73 -1.14
C ASN A 500 -5.31 12.38 -1.54
N PHE A 501 -4.20 12.03 -0.89
CA PHE A 501 -3.38 10.87 -1.25
C PHE A 501 -4.16 9.56 -1.20
N ALA A 502 -4.93 9.32 -0.13
CA ALA A 502 -5.59 8.04 0.06
C ALA A 502 -6.66 7.78 -1.01
N THR A 503 -7.38 8.83 -1.43
CA THR A 503 -8.34 8.75 -2.54
C THR A 503 -7.62 8.50 -3.87
N ASN A 504 -6.63 9.33 -4.19
CA ASN A 504 -5.90 9.26 -5.47
C ASN A 504 -5.12 7.94 -5.62
N PHE A 505 -4.40 7.54 -4.57
CA PHE A 505 -3.71 6.26 -4.55
C PHE A 505 -4.69 5.09 -4.55
N GLY A 506 -5.80 5.18 -3.83
CA GLY A 506 -6.84 4.16 -3.80
C GLY A 506 -7.43 3.85 -5.17
N ILE A 507 -7.64 4.87 -6.02
CA ILE A 507 -8.14 4.69 -7.40
C ILE A 507 -7.13 3.87 -8.23
N ILE A 508 -5.83 4.13 -8.08
CA ILE A 508 -4.79 3.36 -8.79
C ILE A 508 -4.64 1.95 -8.18
N ALA A 509 -4.67 1.85 -6.86
CA ALA A 509 -4.42 0.60 -6.14
C ALA A 509 -5.54 -0.45 -6.28
N MET A 510 -6.72 -0.10 -6.81
CA MET A 510 -7.73 -1.10 -7.17
C MET A 510 -7.44 -1.85 -8.48
N LEU A 511 -6.59 -1.30 -9.34
CA LEU A 511 -6.33 -1.86 -10.67
C LEU A 511 -5.65 -3.25 -10.66
N PRO A 512 -4.75 -3.60 -9.73
CA PRO A 512 -4.21 -4.96 -9.62
C PRO A 512 -5.28 -6.06 -9.57
N ALA A 513 -6.44 -5.81 -8.98
CA ALA A 513 -7.54 -6.78 -8.96
C ALA A 513 -7.98 -7.20 -10.36
N PHE A 514 -8.11 -6.24 -11.28
CA PHE A 514 -8.49 -6.51 -12.67
C PHE A 514 -7.36 -7.20 -13.42
N GLY A 515 -6.11 -6.75 -13.20
CA GLY A 515 -4.94 -7.34 -13.83
C GLY A 515 -4.72 -8.80 -13.42
N SER A 516 -4.77 -9.10 -12.11
CA SER A 516 -4.59 -10.46 -11.61
C SER A 516 -5.71 -11.40 -12.04
N THR A 517 -6.97 -10.92 -12.05
CA THR A 517 -8.11 -11.71 -12.53
C THR A 517 -7.97 -12.04 -14.01
N PHE A 518 -7.66 -11.04 -14.84
CA PHE A 518 -7.48 -11.23 -16.28
C PHE A 518 -6.37 -12.25 -16.59
N TRP A 519 -5.17 -12.04 -16.04
CA TRP A 519 -4.05 -12.95 -16.28
C TRP A 519 -4.22 -14.33 -15.65
N GLY A 520 -4.90 -14.42 -14.50
CA GLY A 520 -5.28 -15.71 -13.91
C GLY A 520 -6.19 -16.53 -14.80
N LEU A 521 -7.19 -15.91 -15.44
CA LEU A 521 -8.06 -16.57 -16.41
C LEU A 521 -7.30 -16.98 -17.68
N VAL A 522 -6.42 -16.11 -18.20
CA VAL A 522 -5.58 -16.42 -19.36
C VAL A 522 -4.67 -17.62 -19.07
N TYR A 523 -4.02 -17.63 -17.89
CA TYR A 523 -3.18 -18.75 -17.47
C TYR A 523 -3.99 -20.05 -17.37
N SER A 524 -5.15 -20.03 -16.75
CA SER A 524 -6.01 -21.21 -16.63
C SER A 524 -6.42 -21.77 -18.00
N ALA A 525 -6.79 -20.89 -18.92
CA ALA A 525 -7.16 -21.30 -20.29
C ALA A 525 -5.98 -21.92 -21.04
N VAL A 526 -4.77 -21.35 -20.92
CA VAL A 526 -3.54 -21.89 -21.53
C VAL A 526 -3.16 -23.23 -20.92
N TYR A 527 -3.26 -23.34 -19.58
CA TYR A 527 -2.97 -24.58 -18.85
C TYR A 527 -3.91 -25.71 -19.26
N GLU A 528 -5.23 -25.48 -19.27
CA GLU A 528 -6.21 -26.48 -19.70
C GLU A 528 -6.03 -26.89 -21.17
N ALA A 529 -5.78 -25.92 -22.06
CA ALA A 529 -5.50 -26.22 -23.46
C ALA A 529 -4.22 -27.06 -23.62
N GLY A 530 -3.22 -26.82 -22.77
CA GLY A 530 -1.99 -27.62 -22.70
C GLY A 530 -2.26 -29.03 -22.17
N ALA A 531 -3.04 -29.18 -21.10
CA ALA A 531 -3.41 -30.47 -20.50
C ALA A 531 -4.15 -31.38 -21.50
N ARG A 532 -5.10 -30.81 -22.26
CA ARG A 532 -5.83 -31.54 -23.30
C ARG A 532 -4.90 -32.07 -24.42
N ARG A 533 -3.83 -31.37 -24.75
CA ARG A 533 -2.85 -31.84 -25.76
C ARG A 533 -1.98 -32.99 -25.26
N THR A 534 -1.72 -33.06 -23.96
CA THR A 534 -0.97 -34.17 -23.35
C THR A 534 -1.82 -35.43 -23.20
N THR A 535 -3.15 -35.29 -23.11
CA THR A 535 -4.08 -36.40 -22.87
C THR A 535 -4.60 -37.04 -24.17
N THR A 536 -4.43 -36.41 -25.37
CA THR A 536 -4.76 -37.03 -26.63
C THR A 536 -3.74 -38.12 -26.99
N PRO A 537 -4.10 -39.41 -26.98
CA PRO A 537 -3.18 -40.45 -27.45
C PRO A 537 -2.92 -40.19 -28.94
N SER A 538 -1.68 -40.35 -29.34
CA SER A 538 -1.32 -40.39 -30.74
C SER A 538 -2.21 -41.39 -31.47
N LEU A 539 -2.89 -40.93 -32.51
CA LEU A 539 -3.86 -41.71 -33.34
C LEU A 539 -3.24 -42.86 -34.11
N PHE A 540 -2.02 -43.28 -33.75
CA PHE A 540 -1.29 -44.39 -34.38
C PHE A 540 -0.63 -45.25 -33.30
N GLY A 541 -1.26 -46.39 -32.98
CA GLY A 541 -0.56 -47.53 -32.42
C GLY A 541 -1.01 -47.98 -31.05
N ASP A 542 -1.64 -49.07 -31.11
CA ASP A 542 -1.70 -50.27 -30.28
C ASP A 542 -3.01 -50.49 -29.50
N ASN A 543 -3.87 -51.27 -30.15
CA ASN A 543 -4.98 -51.98 -29.55
C ASN A 543 -4.38 -53.15 -28.75
N ASN A 544 -4.29 -53.03 -27.45
CA ASN A 544 -4.38 -54.16 -26.51
C ASN A 544 -4.45 -53.68 -25.07
N GLY A 545 -5.52 -53.96 -24.41
CA GLY A 545 -5.56 -53.91 -22.95
C GLY A 545 -6.77 -53.16 -22.40
N ASP A 546 -7.75 -53.96 -21.98
CA ASP A 546 -8.85 -53.57 -21.10
C ASP A 546 -8.32 -52.80 -19.87
N GLY A 547 -8.55 -51.51 -19.86
CA GLY A 547 -8.24 -50.65 -18.72
C GLY A 547 -9.47 -49.86 -18.38
N GLU A 548 -10.13 -50.23 -17.29
CA GLU A 548 -11.20 -49.50 -16.63
C GLU A 548 -10.93 -48.00 -16.65
N ASN A 549 -11.86 -47.22 -17.17
CA ASN A 549 -11.97 -45.79 -17.00
C ASN A 549 -12.17 -45.48 -15.50
N ASP A 550 -11.09 -45.40 -14.75
CA ASP A 550 -11.11 -44.75 -13.46
C ASP A 550 -11.17 -43.24 -13.71
N GLY A 551 -12.31 -42.65 -13.44
CA GLY A 551 -12.64 -41.26 -13.66
C GLY A 551 -11.89 -40.29 -12.74
N SER A 552 -10.56 -40.39 -12.64
CA SER A 552 -9.71 -39.38 -12.01
C SER A 552 -9.30 -38.36 -13.06
N ASP A 553 -10.01 -37.24 -13.08
CA ASP A 553 -9.85 -36.04 -13.94
C ASP A 553 -8.61 -35.20 -13.56
N ASP A 554 -7.53 -35.83 -13.05
CA ASP A 554 -6.29 -35.20 -12.66
C ASP A 554 -5.26 -35.22 -13.81
N SER A 555 -5.61 -34.61 -14.96
CA SER A 555 -4.63 -34.42 -16.04
C SER A 555 -3.67 -33.27 -15.69
N VAL A 556 -2.55 -33.61 -15.07
CA VAL A 556 -1.45 -32.66 -14.79
C VAL A 556 -0.78 -32.29 -16.11
N CYS A 557 -0.79 -31.00 -16.47
CA CYS A 557 -0.11 -30.49 -17.64
C CYS A 557 1.40 -30.43 -17.40
N TYR A 558 2.18 -31.02 -18.32
CA TYR A 558 3.65 -30.98 -18.28
C TYR A 558 4.21 -30.36 -19.57
N GLY A 559 5.20 -29.49 -19.41
CA GLY A 559 5.95 -28.94 -20.53
C GLY A 559 5.67 -27.46 -20.80
N LYS A 560 6.49 -26.89 -21.64
CA LYS A 560 6.48 -25.45 -21.99
C LYS A 560 5.12 -24.95 -22.53
N HIS A 561 4.37 -25.79 -23.22
CA HIS A 561 3.09 -25.43 -23.80
C HIS A 561 2.00 -25.13 -22.74
N CYS A 562 2.21 -25.55 -21.49
CA CYS A 562 1.27 -25.32 -20.40
C CYS A 562 1.31 -23.87 -19.84
N TYR A 563 2.37 -23.12 -20.11
CA TYR A 563 2.56 -21.80 -19.49
C TYR A 563 3.18 -20.74 -20.40
N ALA A 564 3.99 -21.11 -21.40
CA ALA A 564 4.82 -20.17 -22.12
C ALA A 564 4.05 -19.06 -22.82
N ALA A 565 2.89 -19.36 -23.41
CA ALA A 565 2.08 -18.35 -24.12
C ALA A 565 1.62 -17.23 -23.18
N THR A 566 1.20 -17.57 -21.95
CA THR A 566 0.79 -16.60 -20.92
C THR A 566 1.98 -15.68 -20.58
N PHE A 567 3.14 -16.25 -20.22
CA PHE A 567 4.29 -15.46 -19.77
C PHE A 567 4.96 -14.65 -20.91
N TRP A 568 4.86 -15.10 -22.20
CA TRP A 568 5.20 -14.26 -23.33
C TRP A 568 4.30 -13.03 -23.43
N ALA A 569 2.98 -13.22 -23.30
CA ALA A 569 2.02 -12.13 -23.36
C ALA A 569 2.19 -11.17 -22.17
N GLU A 570 2.38 -11.70 -20.96
CA GLU A 570 2.65 -10.92 -19.75
C GLU A 570 3.93 -10.07 -19.87
N GLY A 571 5.04 -10.67 -20.31
CA GLY A 571 6.31 -9.96 -20.50
C GLY A 571 6.19 -8.84 -21.52
N LEU A 572 5.52 -9.08 -22.67
CA LEU A 572 5.26 -8.06 -23.68
C LEU A 572 4.33 -6.95 -23.16
N CYS A 573 3.34 -7.28 -22.35
CA CYS A 573 2.47 -6.30 -21.68
C CYS A 573 3.26 -5.38 -20.75
N VAL A 574 4.20 -5.90 -19.97
CA VAL A 574 5.07 -5.08 -19.11
C VAL A 574 5.94 -4.14 -19.94
N ILE A 575 6.46 -4.60 -21.09
CA ILE A 575 7.22 -3.74 -22.01
C ILE A 575 6.32 -2.63 -22.58
N ALA A 576 5.09 -2.95 -22.99
CA ALA A 576 4.12 -1.95 -23.44
C ALA A 576 3.81 -0.92 -22.33
N ALA A 577 3.69 -1.36 -21.08
CA ALA A 577 3.51 -0.49 -19.92
C ALA A 577 4.70 0.48 -19.73
N CYS A 578 5.92 0.05 -20.00
CA CYS A 578 7.09 0.94 -19.99
C CYS A 578 6.97 2.08 -21.00
N PHE A 579 6.46 1.82 -22.20
CA PHE A 579 6.20 2.88 -23.19
C PHE A 579 5.10 3.84 -22.75
N MET A 580 4.04 3.34 -22.13
CA MET A 580 2.97 4.19 -21.55
C MET A 580 3.51 5.09 -20.45
N LEU A 581 4.34 4.55 -19.55
CA LEU A 581 4.98 5.32 -18.50
C LEU A 581 5.94 6.39 -19.07
N LEU A 582 6.72 6.06 -20.10
CA LEU A 582 7.57 7.01 -20.81
C LEU A 582 6.73 8.13 -21.45
N TRP A 583 5.57 7.78 -22.01
CA TRP A 583 4.67 8.76 -22.61
C TRP A 583 4.09 9.70 -21.55
N ALA A 584 3.65 9.20 -20.39
CA ALA A 584 3.19 10.02 -19.28
C ALA A 584 4.28 10.97 -18.76
N TRP A 585 5.55 10.51 -18.76
CA TRP A 585 6.68 11.31 -18.28
C TRP A 585 7.16 12.34 -19.31
N LYS A 586 7.50 11.91 -20.55
CA LYS A 586 8.15 12.74 -21.58
C LYS A 586 7.26 13.08 -22.76
N GLY A 587 6.04 12.53 -22.84
CA GLY A 587 5.11 12.80 -23.93
C GLY A 587 4.61 14.24 -23.95
N LYS A 588 3.81 14.58 -24.96
CA LYS A 588 3.20 15.92 -25.11
C LYS A 588 2.34 16.25 -23.88
N GLY A 589 2.68 17.32 -23.16
CA GLY A 589 2.04 17.68 -21.88
C GLY A 589 2.39 16.74 -20.72
N GLY A 590 3.41 15.90 -20.84
CA GLY A 590 3.89 15.01 -19.78
C GLY A 590 4.54 15.75 -18.62
N TRP A 591 4.80 15.02 -17.54
CA TRP A 591 5.33 15.59 -16.29
C TRP A 591 6.60 16.40 -16.47
N SER A 592 7.54 15.92 -17.29
CA SER A 592 8.79 16.62 -17.60
C SER A 592 8.56 17.98 -18.28
N GLN A 593 7.55 18.08 -19.17
CA GLN A 593 7.22 19.33 -19.87
C GLN A 593 6.49 20.34 -18.96
N ARG A 594 5.80 19.84 -17.93
CA ARG A 594 5.16 20.68 -16.90
C ARG A 594 6.14 21.18 -15.84
N GLY A 595 7.44 20.83 -15.94
CA GLY A 595 8.45 21.18 -14.94
C GLY A 595 8.38 20.37 -13.65
N ILE A 596 7.59 19.29 -13.62
CA ILE A 596 7.50 18.42 -12.44
C ILE A 596 8.78 17.56 -12.40
N VAL A 597 9.56 17.76 -11.36
CA VAL A 597 10.80 17.02 -11.12
C VAL A 597 10.48 15.79 -10.25
N ILE A 598 10.52 14.61 -10.87
CA ILE A 598 10.15 13.35 -10.24
C ILE A 598 11.39 12.55 -9.86
#